data_bc669ac2ab84d6c81a34d813e36bb581
#
_entry.id   bc669ac2ab84d6c81a34d813e36bb581
#
_cell.length_a   1.000
_cell.length_b   1.000
_cell.length_c   1.000
_cell.angle_alpha   90.00
_cell.angle_beta   90.00
_cell.angle_gamma   90.00
#
_symmetry.space_group_name_H-M   'P 1'
#
loop_
_entity.id
_entity.type
_entity.pdbx_description
1 polymer ?
#
loop_
_entity_poly.entity_id
_entity_poly.type
_entity_poly.pdbx_seq_one_letter_code
_entity_poly.pdbx_strand_id
1 'polypeptide(L)'
;MTQRHTVITHRSARRNSAGEAMAPLGRLFLWCPTEQAMAKVVSLLRMHTLDFESETGDALVVDVEWSVLRDLVGPLRRQLTHGEAEETRALYKPAGGTLSIGDFPHVKSYAQFSLVSQSTWLRELVDEHRYTSVLQPIVHSGNPAHIFAREALLRGVERDGSLVHAPYMFEVARGCGMVADLD
;
A
#
# COMPACT_ATOMS: atom_id res chain seq x y z
N MET A 1 -19.19 -7.44 33.81
CA MET A 1 -18.58 -8.70 33.35
C MET A 1 -17.57 -8.33 32.27
N THR A 2 -16.29 -8.30 32.64
CA THR A 2 -15.19 -7.83 31.79
C THR A 2 -14.62 -9.03 31.05
N GLN A 3 -14.89 -9.12 29.74
CA GLN A 3 -14.22 -10.12 28.92
C GLN A 3 -12.78 -9.68 28.67
N ARG A 4 -11.87 -10.46 29.17
CA ARG A 4 -10.43 -10.36 28.84
C ARG A 4 -10.22 -10.98 27.47
N HIS A 5 -9.92 -10.15 26.47
CA HIS A 5 -9.40 -10.67 25.21
C HIS A 5 -7.97 -11.11 25.38
N THR A 6 -7.76 -12.39 25.09
CA THR A 6 -6.45 -13.05 25.15
C THR A 6 -5.58 -12.52 24.03
N VAL A 7 -4.46 -11.92 24.40
CA VAL A 7 -3.38 -11.53 23.49
C VAL A 7 -2.76 -12.80 22.93
N ILE A 8 -2.91 -13.02 21.62
CA ILE A 8 -2.19 -14.09 20.91
C ILE A 8 -0.93 -13.47 20.33
N THR A 9 0.17 -13.63 21.02
CA THR A 9 1.50 -13.26 20.56
C THR A 9 2.02 -14.37 19.64
N HIS A 10 1.96 -14.19 18.35
CA HIS A 10 2.71 -15.02 17.39
C HIS A 10 4.01 -14.31 17.00
N ARG A 11 5.05 -14.61 17.75
CA ARG A 11 6.42 -14.21 17.44
C ARG A 11 7.04 -15.26 16.54
N SER A 12 6.95 -15.09 15.24
CA SER A 12 7.73 -15.88 14.27
C SER A 12 8.98 -15.11 13.88
N ALA A 13 10.11 -15.51 14.48
CA ALA A 13 11.41 -14.99 14.10
C ALA A 13 11.84 -15.64 12.77
N ARG A 14 11.69 -14.92 11.66
CA ARG A 14 12.33 -15.31 10.41
C ARG A 14 13.83 -15.03 10.49
N ARG A 15 14.63 -16.09 10.60
CA ARG A 15 16.06 -16.05 10.33
C ARG A 15 16.26 -16.26 8.84
N ASN A 16 16.73 -15.23 8.13
CA ASN A 16 17.30 -15.40 6.80
C ASN A 16 18.80 -15.66 6.94
N SER A 17 19.27 -16.73 6.29
CA SER A 17 20.65 -17.21 6.29
C SER A 17 21.50 -16.51 5.22
N ALA A 18 21.55 -15.16 5.22
CA ALA A 18 22.51 -14.37 4.48
C ALA A 18 22.69 -13.05 5.21
N GLY A 19 23.93 -12.67 5.52
CA GLY A 19 24.28 -11.51 6.35
C GLY A 19 24.05 -10.14 5.69
N GLU A 20 22.90 -9.90 5.10
CA GLU A 20 22.45 -8.57 4.67
C GLU A 20 21.76 -7.88 5.82
N ALA A 21 22.20 -6.65 6.13
CA ALA A 21 21.55 -5.80 7.12
C ALA A 21 20.09 -5.57 6.69
N MET A 22 19.14 -6.21 7.39
CA MET A 22 17.72 -5.97 7.16
C MET A 22 17.41 -4.49 7.34
N ALA A 23 16.71 -3.90 6.36
CA ALA A 23 16.15 -2.58 6.51
C ALA A 23 15.31 -2.52 7.80
N PRO A 24 15.39 -1.42 8.57
CA PRO A 24 14.62 -1.33 9.82
C PRO A 24 13.14 -1.45 9.51
N LEU A 25 12.47 -2.40 10.18
CA LEU A 25 11.03 -2.55 10.11
C LEU A 25 10.38 -1.27 10.65
N GLY A 26 9.58 -0.61 9.83
CA GLY A 26 8.69 0.43 10.30
C GLY A 26 7.49 -0.16 11.03
N ARG A 27 6.74 0.68 11.70
CA ARG A 27 5.54 0.29 12.45
C ARG A 27 4.34 1.09 11.99
N LEU A 28 3.33 0.38 11.50
CA LEU A 28 2.04 0.94 11.10
C LEU A 28 1.06 0.80 12.28
N PHE A 29 0.39 1.90 12.62
CA PHE A 29 -0.70 1.93 13.58
C PHE A 29 -1.98 2.27 12.83
N LEU A 30 -3.06 1.50 13.08
CA LEU A 30 -4.37 1.68 12.50
C LEU A 30 -5.43 1.66 13.58
N TRP A 31 -6.28 2.69 13.65
CA TRP A 31 -7.45 2.76 14.53
C TRP A 31 -8.70 2.72 13.67
N CYS A 32 -9.44 1.63 13.76
CA CYS A 32 -10.65 1.43 12.96
C CYS A 32 -11.89 1.94 13.73
N PRO A 33 -12.80 2.65 13.07
CA PRO A 33 -13.97 3.23 13.74
C PRO A 33 -15.02 2.18 14.12
N THR A 34 -15.02 1.03 13.43
CA THR A 34 -16.01 -0.03 13.60
C THR A 34 -15.39 -1.41 13.53
N GLU A 35 -16.06 -2.41 14.13
CA GLU A 35 -15.65 -3.81 14.00
C GLU A 35 -15.62 -4.28 12.53
N GLN A 36 -16.51 -3.76 11.69
CA GLN A 36 -16.56 -4.09 10.27
C GLN A 36 -15.31 -3.57 9.54
N ALA A 37 -14.89 -2.33 9.78
CA ALA A 37 -13.65 -1.78 9.21
C ALA A 37 -12.44 -2.57 9.71
N MET A 38 -12.40 -2.90 11.02
CA MET A 38 -11.38 -3.73 11.64
C MET A 38 -11.28 -5.11 10.95
N ALA A 39 -12.41 -5.77 10.72
CA ALA A 39 -12.45 -7.08 10.07
C ALA A 39 -11.88 -7.04 8.64
N LYS A 40 -12.15 -5.98 7.88
CA LYS A 40 -11.58 -5.78 6.54
C LYS A 40 -10.05 -5.63 6.58
N VAL A 41 -9.55 -4.81 7.49
CA VAL A 41 -8.11 -4.62 7.71
C VAL A 41 -7.45 -5.94 8.08
N VAL A 42 -7.97 -6.64 9.08
CA VAL A 42 -7.43 -7.93 9.54
C VAL A 42 -7.45 -8.98 8.44
N SER A 43 -8.53 -9.04 7.64
CA SER A 43 -8.62 -9.96 6.51
C SER A 43 -7.50 -9.71 5.49
N LEU A 44 -7.23 -8.45 5.15
CA LEU A 44 -6.15 -8.10 4.23
C LEU A 44 -4.77 -8.44 4.79
N LEU A 45 -4.50 -8.09 6.05
CA LEU A 45 -3.22 -8.39 6.71
C LEU A 45 -2.94 -9.89 6.69
N ARG A 46 -3.97 -10.71 6.98
CA ARG A 46 -3.86 -12.18 6.93
C ARG A 46 -3.60 -12.70 5.51
N MET A 47 -4.26 -12.14 4.50
CA MET A 47 -4.01 -12.52 3.10
C MET A 47 -2.55 -12.27 2.69
N HIS A 48 -1.93 -11.22 3.22
CA HIS A 48 -0.52 -10.89 2.99
C HIS A 48 0.45 -11.52 4.01
N THR A 49 -0.05 -12.43 4.87
CA THR A 49 0.75 -13.15 5.88
C THR A 49 1.52 -12.19 6.81
N LEU A 50 0.91 -11.06 7.14
CA LEU A 50 1.48 -10.08 8.06
C LEU A 50 0.99 -10.34 9.48
N ASP A 51 1.94 -10.37 10.40
CA ASP A 51 1.66 -10.44 11.82
C ASP A 51 1.22 -9.06 12.33
N PHE A 52 0.23 -9.04 13.20
CA PHE A 52 -0.27 -7.82 13.81
C PHE A 52 -0.60 -8.05 15.28
N GLU A 53 -0.48 -7.01 16.06
CA GLU A 53 -0.85 -6.97 17.46
C GLU A 53 -2.04 -6.02 17.65
N SER A 54 -2.87 -6.30 18.64
CA SER A 54 -3.91 -5.36 19.08
C SER A 54 -3.44 -4.71 20.37
N GLU A 55 -3.21 -3.40 20.32
CA GLU A 55 -2.86 -2.62 21.50
C GLU A 55 -4.12 -2.05 22.19
N THR A 56 -3.94 -1.55 23.40
CA THR A 56 -5.00 -0.92 24.20
C THR A 56 -5.60 0.26 23.39
N GLY A 57 -6.93 0.29 23.25
CA GLY A 57 -7.64 1.32 22.50
C GLY A 57 -7.95 0.95 21.05
N ASP A 58 -8.08 -0.36 20.76
CA ASP A 58 -8.47 -0.92 19.45
C ASP A 58 -7.52 -0.57 18.28
N ALA A 59 -6.26 -0.22 18.61
CA ALA A 59 -5.23 -0.02 17.59
C ALA A 59 -4.70 -1.36 17.11
N LEU A 60 -4.71 -1.58 15.80
CA LEU A 60 -3.92 -2.61 15.14
C LEU A 60 -2.51 -2.08 14.90
N VAL A 61 -1.52 -2.86 15.29
CA VAL A 61 -0.11 -2.54 15.14
C VAL A 61 0.55 -3.59 14.26
N VAL A 62 1.20 -3.15 13.21
CA VAL A 62 1.84 -4.02 12.21
C VAL A 62 3.29 -3.59 12.04
N ASP A 63 4.23 -4.49 12.29
CA ASP A 63 5.63 -4.26 11.94
C ASP A 63 5.83 -4.65 10.47
N VAL A 64 6.13 -3.65 9.62
CA VAL A 64 6.13 -3.80 8.18
C VAL A 64 7.16 -2.89 7.52
N GLU A 65 7.85 -3.40 6.50
CA GLU A 65 8.70 -2.58 5.65
C GLU A 65 7.87 -1.61 4.80
N TRP A 66 8.44 -0.44 4.49
CA TRP A 66 7.76 0.56 3.66
C TRP A 66 7.35 0.01 2.28
N SER A 67 8.18 -0.81 1.65
CA SER A 67 7.91 -1.47 0.37
C SER A 67 6.64 -2.32 0.42
N VAL A 68 6.51 -3.16 1.44
CA VAL A 68 5.35 -4.04 1.65
C VAL A 68 4.11 -3.23 2.02
N LEU A 69 4.27 -2.22 2.89
CA LEU A 69 3.17 -1.33 3.27
C LEU A 69 2.57 -0.64 2.04
N ARG A 70 3.41 -0.13 1.14
CA ARG A 70 2.99 0.53 -0.09
C ARG A 70 2.06 -0.36 -0.93
N ASP A 71 2.39 -1.66 -1.03
CA ASP A 71 1.59 -2.62 -1.79
C ASP A 71 0.24 -2.95 -1.12
N LEU A 72 0.12 -2.69 0.19
CA LEU A 72 -1.12 -2.87 0.96
C LEU A 72 -2.04 -1.66 0.94
N VAL A 73 -1.47 -0.46 0.80
CA VAL A 73 -2.23 0.80 0.97
C VAL A 73 -3.37 0.91 -0.02
N GLY A 74 -3.12 0.63 -1.30
CA GLY A 74 -4.14 0.69 -2.35
C GLY A 74 -5.24 -0.38 -2.18
N PRO A 75 -4.91 -1.67 -2.03
CA PRO A 75 -5.89 -2.72 -1.75
C PRO A 75 -6.77 -2.42 -0.54
N LEU A 76 -6.19 -1.97 0.56
CA LEU A 76 -6.96 -1.64 1.76
C LEU A 76 -7.89 -0.45 1.53
N ARG A 77 -7.43 0.58 0.81
CA ARG A 77 -8.27 1.73 0.45
C ARG A 77 -9.50 1.31 -0.36
N ARG A 78 -9.38 0.32 -1.24
CA ARG A 78 -10.51 -0.20 -2.03
C ARG A 78 -11.48 -1.06 -1.24
N GLN A 79 -11.05 -1.70 -0.14
CA GLN A 79 -11.92 -2.51 0.72
C GLN A 79 -12.73 -1.66 1.70
N LEU A 80 -12.18 -0.53 2.13
CA LEU A 80 -12.88 0.40 3.01
C LEU A 80 -13.88 1.25 2.19
N THR A 81 -15.07 1.45 2.73
CA THR A 81 -15.99 2.47 2.21
C THR A 81 -15.38 3.86 2.36
N HIS A 82 -15.97 4.85 1.69
CA HIS A 82 -15.49 6.24 1.81
C HIS A 82 -15.50 6.70 3.29
N GLY A 83 -16.60 6.48 4.00
CA GLY A 83 -16.72 6.85 5.42
C GLY A 83 -15.71 6.12 6.31
N GLU A 84 -15.59 4.79 6.15
CA GLU A 84 -14.60 4.02 6.90
C GLU A 84 -13.16 4.51 6.68
N ALA A 85 -12.80 4.90 5.44
CA ALA A 85 -11.48 5.40 5.15
C ALA A 85 -11.21 6.81 5.71
N GLU A 86 -12.24 7.66 5.78
CA GLU A 86 -12.12 8.99 6.42
C GLU A 86 -12.05 8.89 7.94
N GLU A 87 -12.70 7.92 8.55
CA GLU A 87 -12.75 7.74 10.00
C GLU A 87 -11.60 6.88 10.54
N THR A 88 -11.12 5.88 9.77
CA THR A 88 -9.94 5.11 10.13
C THR A 88 -8.72 6.03 10.23
N ARG A 89 -8.00 5.95 11.35
CA ARG A 89 -6.75 6.70 11.56
C ARG A 89 -5.56 5.83 11.27
N ALA A 90 -4.53 6.43 10.67
CA ALA A 90 -3.30 5.75 10.31
C ALA A 90 -2.07 6.60 10.67
N LEU A 91 -1.04 5.91 11.13
CA LEU A 91 0.29 6.48 11.36
C LEU A 91 1.34 5.44 11.00
N TYR A 92 2.35 5.81 10.23
CA TYR A 92 3.52 4.97 9.98
C TYR A 92 4.77 5.60 10.57
N LYS A 93 5.51 4.82 11.36
CA LYS A 93 6.81 5.21 11.96
C LYS A 93 7.93 4.42 11.27
N PRO A 94 8.75 5.02 10.40
CA PRO A 94 9.79 4.30 9.64
C PRO A 94 10.83 3.62 10.53
N ALA A 95 11.16 4.24 11.68
CA ALA A 95 12.13 3.69 12.63
C ALA A 95 11.50 2.70 13.63
N GLY A 96 10.20 2.37 13.48
CA GLY A 96 9.46 1.60 14.47
C GLY A 96 9.25 2.35 15.78
N GLY A 97 9.16 1.61 16.88
CA GLY A 97 9.00 2.16 18.23
C GLY A 97 7.55 2.27 18.69
N THR A 98 7.37 2.74 19.92
CA THR A 98 6.07 2.93 20.55
C THR A 98 5.47 4.30 20.22
N LEU A 99 4.16 4.44 20.40
CA LEU A 99 3.47 5.72 20.27
C LEU A 99 3.88 6.68 21.39
N SER A 100 4.00 7.94 21.02
CA SER A 100 4.24 9.05 21.93
C SER A 100 3.25 10.19 21.67
N ILE A 101 3.11 11.11 22.60
CA ILE A 101 2.26 12.29 22.43
C ILE A 101 2.68 13.12 21.21
N GLY A 102 3.99 13.16 20.89
CA GLY A 102 4.53 13.86 19.73
C GLY A 102 4.11 13.26 18.38
N ASP A 103 3.58 12.04 18.36
CA ASP A 103 3.15 11.38 17.12
C ASP A 103 1.72 11.79 16.68
N PHE A 104 0.88 12.28 17.60
CA PHE A 104 -0.53 12.62 17.32
C PHE A 104 -0.72 13.64 16.18
N PRO A 105 0.10 14.68 16.03
CA PRO A 105 -0.01 15.61 14.89
C PRO A 105 0.21 14.93 13.52
N HIS A 106 0.84 13.77 13.50
CA HIS A 106 1.15 13.01 12.27
C HIS A 106 0.12 11.92 11.94
N VAL A 107 -0.84 11.67 12.84
CA VAL A 107 -1.96 10.77 12.59
C VAL A 107 -2.89 11.39 11.55
N LYS A 108 -3.16 10.65 10.47
CA LYS A 108 -4.01 11.08 9.35
C LYS A 108 -5.23 10.19 9.23
N SER A 109 -6.28 10.64 8.53
CA SER A 109 -7.29 9.70 8.04
C SER A 109 -6.62 8.70 7.09
N TYR A 110 -7.15 7.47 7.02
CA TYR A 110 -6.60 6.49 6.09
C TYR A 110 -6.73 6.95 4.63
N ALA A 111 -7.77 7.70 4.30
CA ALA A 111 -7.91 8.32 2.99
C ALA A 111 -6.72 9.24 2.67
N GLN A 112 -6.36 10.15 3.57
CA GLN A 112 -5.20 11.03 3.40
C GLN A 112 -3.87 10.25 3.42
N PHE A 113 -3.73 9.29 4.34
CA PHE A 113 -2.54 8.45 4.44
C PHE A 113 -2.28 7.69 3.13
N SER A 114 -3.34 7.11 2.54
CA SER A 114 -3.24 6.39 1.28
C SER A 114 -2.82 7.28 0.12
N LEU A 115 -3.36 8.49 0.01
CA LEU A 115 -2.98 9.45 -1.02
C LEU A 115 -1.50 9.85 -0.92
N VAL A 116 -1.04 10.20 0.28
CA VAL A 116 0.36 10.59 0.50
C VAL A 116 1.32 9.45 0.17
N SER A 117 1.00 8.22 0.61
CA SER A 117 1.83 7.05 0.34
C SER A 117 1.90 6.72 -1.15
N GLN A 118 0.79 6.83 -1.86
CA GLN A 118 0.72 6.59 -3.31
C GLN A 118 1.41 7.71 -4.11
N SER A 119 1.31 8.97 -3.69
CA SER A 119 2.00 10.08 -4.35
C SER A 119 3.51 9.96 -4.27
N THR A 120 4.04 9.53 -3.12
CA THR A 120 5.47 9.28 -2.94
C THR A 120 5.96 8.20 -3.90
N TRP A 121 5.23 7.09 -3.98
CA TRP A 121 5.54 6.01 -4.91
C TRP A 121 5.53 6.46 -6.38
N LEU A 122 4.49 7.20 -6.80
CA LEU A 122 4.39 7.66 -8.18
C LEU A 122 5.52 8.66 -8.52
N ARG A 123 5.85 9.55 -7.59
CA ARG A 123 6.96 10.49 -7.76
C ARG A 123 8.29 9.77 -7.91
N GLU A 124 8.61 8.81 -7.04
CA GLU A 124 9.81 7.98 -7.17
C GLU A 124 9.87 7.27 -8.52
N LEU A 125 8.74 6.74 -9.01
CA LEU A 125 8.65 6.06 -10.29
C LEU A 125 8.94 7.01 -11.46
N VAL A 126 8.44 8.24 -11.40
CA VAL A 126 8.68 9.27 -12.41
C VAL A 126 10.12 9.79 -12.33
N ASP A 127 10.60 10.16 -11.15
CA ASP A 127 11.94 10.72 -10.93
C ASP A 127 13.05 9.73 -11.31
N GLU A 128 12.85 8.44 -11.04
CA GLU A 128 13.77 7.36 -11.39
C GLU A 128 13.57 6.87 -12.85
N HIS A 129 12.66 7.46 -13.62
CA HIS A 129 12.35 7.09 -15.01
C HIS A 129 11.97 5.60 -15.15
N ARG A 130 11.30 5.03 -14.14
CA ARG A 130 10.89 3.63 -14.12
C ARG A 130 9.56 3.42 -14.82
N TYR A 131 9.52 3.75 -16.12
CA TYR A 131 8.36 3.53 -16.98
C TYR A 131 8.81 3.05 -18.37
N THR A 132 7.94 2.33 -19.03
CA THR A 132 8.16 1.76 -20.35
C THR A 132 6.87 1.73 -21.15
N SER A 133 6.96 1.43 -22.43
CA SER A 133 5.81 1.22 -23.30
C SER A 133 5.74 -0.24 -23.76
N VAL A 134 4.59 -0.87 -23.54
CA VAL A 134 4.29 -2.18 -24.10
C VAL A 134 3.52 -1.98 -25.40
N LEU A 135 4.02 -2.59 -26.50
CA LEU A 135 3.39 -2.47 -27.81
C LEU A 135 2.35 -3.57 -28.00
N GLN A 136 1.07 -3.16 -28.10
CA GLN A 136 -0.02 -4.08 -28.41
C GLN A 136 -0.31 -4.04 -29.92
N PRO A 137 -0.29 -5.18 -30.64
CA PRO A 137 -0.59 -5.18 -32.06
C PRO A 137 -2.08 -4.94 -32.32
N ILE A 138 -2.36 -4.07 -33.26
CA ILE A 138 -3.69 -3.87 -33.85
C ILE A 138 -3.69 -4.61 -35.17
N VAL A 139 -4.48 -5.69 -35.26
CA VAL A 139 -4.52 -6.56 -36.41
C VAL A 139 -5.72 -6.26 -37.31
N HIS A 140 -5.61 -6.62 -38.60
CA HIS A 140 -6.71 -6.52 -39.53
C HIS A 140 -7.79 -7.57 -39.20
N SER A 141 -9.06 -7.19 -39.11
CA SER A 141 -10.15 -8.08 -38.71
C SER A 141 -10.32 -9.32 -39.62
N GLY A 142 -10.01 -9.21 -40.90
CA GLY A 142 -10.05 -10.31 -41.86
C GLY A 142 -8.78 -11.13 -41.94
N ASN A 143 -7.67 -10.69 -41.35
CA ASN A 143 -6.40 -11.40 -41.31
C ASN A 143 -5.59 -11.06 -40.08
N PRO A 144 -5.77 -11.80 -38.95
CA PRO A 144 -5.09 -11.53 -37.69
C PRO A 144 -3.55 -11.64 -37.77
N ALA A 145 -3.00 -12.26 -38.78
CA ALA A 145 -1.55 -12.33 -39.00
C ALA A 145 -0.98 -10.99 -39.55
N HIS A 146 -1.85 -10.12 -40.09
CA HIS A 146 -1.45 -8.81 -40.64
C HIS A 146 -1.60 -7.73 -39.56
N ILE A 147 -0.46 -7.26 -39.06
CA ILE A 147 -0.42 -6.15 -38.10
C ILE A 147 -0.60 -4.84 -38.86
N PHE A 148 -1.69 -4.13 -38.59
CA PHE A 148 -2.00 -2.83 -39.17
C PHE A 148 -1.25 -1.70 -38.45
N ALA A 149 -1.20 -1.77 -37.10
CA ALA A 149 -0.57 -0.77 -36.24
C ALA A 149 -0.13 -1.40 -34.92
N ARG A 150 0.54 -0.62 -34.09
CA ARG A 150 0.82 -0.99 -32.70
C ARG A 150 0.43 0.16 -31.79
N GLU A 151 -0.32 -0.14 -30.75
CA GLU A 151 -0.63 0.81 -29.68
C GLU A 151 0.48 0.77 -28.65
N ALA A 152 1.02 1.92 -28.28
CA ALA A 152 2.00 2.03 -27.20
C ALA A 152 1.24 2.26 -25.88
N LEU A 153 1.32 1.28 -24.98
CA LEU A 153 0.65 1.31 -23.70
C LEU A 153 1.66 1.58 -22.60
N LEU A 154 1.53 2.72 -21.91
CA LEU A 154 2.38 3.09 -20.79
C LEU A 154 2.32 2.03 -19.69
N ARG A 155 3.47 1.70 -19.12
CA ARG A 155 3.63 0.83 -17.94
C ARG A 155 4.65 1.44 -17.01
N GLY A 156 4.34 1.45 -15.71
CA GLY A 156 5.35 1.63 -14.68
C GLY A 156 6.14 0.35 -14.50
N VAL A 157 7.37 0.47 -14.04
CA VAL A 157 8.24 -0.67 -13.72
C VAL A 157 8.59 -0.59 -12.24
N GLU A 158 8.14 -1.59 -11.47
CA GLU A 158 8.50 -1.70 -10.07
C GLU A 158 9.98 -2.07 -9.90
N ARG A 159 10.52 -1.93 -8.68
CA ARG A 159 11.93 -2.26 -8.41
C ARG A 159 12.23 -3.76 -8.58
N ASP A 160 11.22 -4.62 -8.47
CA ASP A 160 11.32 -6.06 -8.73
C ASP A 160 11.12 -6.42 -10.22
N GLY A 161 10.90 -5.42 -11.08
CA GLY A 161 10.66 -5.58 -12.52
C GLY A 161 9.21 -5.86 -12.90
N SER A 162 8.28 -5.96 -11.96
CA SER A 162 6.86 -6.12 -12.26
C SER A 162 6.29 -4.87 -12.93
N LEU A 163 5.25 -5.07 -13.77
CA LEU A 163 4.66 -3.97 -14.53
C LEU A 163 3.39 -3.45 -13.86
N VAL A 164 3.33 -2.13 -13.74
CA VAL A 164 2.16 -1.39 -13.26
C VAL A 164 1.36 -0.85 -14.45
N HIS A 165 0.06 -1.09 -14.45
CA HIS A 165 -0.82 -0.65 -15.52
C HIS A 165 -1.10 0.86 -15.47
N ALA A 166 -1.13 1.51 -16.64
CA ALA A 166 -1.40 2.94 -16.77
C ALA A 166 -2.68 3.42 -16.06
N PRO A 167 -3.84 2.73 -16.13
CA PRO A 167 -5.04 3.17 -15.42
C PRO A 167 -4.83 3.39 -13.92
N TYR A 168 -4.06 2.53 -13.25
CA TYR A 168 -3.72 2.70 -11.83
C TYR A 168 -2.80 3.90 -11.61
N MET A 169 -1.76 4.07 -12.45
CA MET A 169 -0.86 5.23 -12.38
C MET A 169 -1.64 6.55 -12.52
N PHE A 170 -2.55 6.63 -13.51
CA PHE A 170 -3.39 7.81 -13.71
C PHE A 170 -4.43 8.02 -12.62
N GLU A 171 -4.95 6.95 -11.98
CA GLU A 171 -5.81 7.07 -10.80
C GLU A 171 -5.07 7.75 -9.65
N VAL A 172 -3.86 7.27 -9.33
CA VAL A 172 -2.99 7.86 -8.32
C VAL A 172 -2.62 9.30 -8.68
N ALA A 173 -2.20 9.54 -9.92
CA ALA A 173 -1.82 10.87 -10.41
C ALA A 173 -2.96 11.89 -10.25
N ARG A 174 -4.20 11.52 -10.61
CA ARG A 174 -5.38 12.37 -10.41
C ARG A 174 -5.62 12.66 -8.94
N GLY A 175 -5.54 11.64 -8.08
CA GLY A 175 -5.73 11.78 -6.64
C GLY A 175 -4.69 12.68 -5.96
N CYS A 176 -3.50 12.80 -6.54
CA CYS A 176 -2.36 13.55 -5.99
C CYS A 176 -2.03 14.84 -6.77
N GLY A 177 -2.77 15.16 -7.83
CA GLY A 177 -2.50 16.35 -8.67
C GLY A 177 -1.25 16.24 -9.54
N MET A 178 -0.80 15.02 -9.86
CA MET A 178 0.44 14.72 -10.59
C MET A 178 0.19 14.27 -12.05
N VAL A 179 -0.96 14.60 -12.64
CA VAL A 179 -1.29 14.14 -14.01
C VAL A 179 -0.30 14.68 -15.03
N ALA A 180 0.13 15.95 -14.89
CA ALA A 180 1.09 16.57 -15.80
C ALA A 180 2.50 15.93 -15.74
N ASP A 181 2.82 15.20 -14.69
CA ASP A 181 4.12 14.51 -14.54
C ASP A 181 4.15 13.18 -15.33
N LEU A 182 2.98 12.72 -15.83
CA LEU A 182 2.82 11.50 -16.63
C LEU A 182 2.60 11.78 -18.14
N ASP A 183 2.35 13.03 -18.53
CA ASP A 183 2.21 13.46 -19.91
C ASP A 183 3.57 13.84 -20.50
#